data_030227507643b34016f95b8705d84097
#
_entry.id   030227507643b34016f95b8705d84097
#
_cell.length_a   1.000
_cell.length_b   1.000
_cell.length_c   1.000
_cell.angle_alpha   90.00
_cell.angle_beta   90.00
_cell.angle_gamma   90.00
#
_symmetry.space_group_name_H-M   'P 1'
#
loop_
_entity.id
_entity.type
_entity.pdbx_description
1 polymer ?
#
loop_
_entity_poly.entity_id
_entity_poly.type
_entity_poly.pdbx_seq_one_letter_code
_entity_poly.pdbx_strand_id
1 'polypeptide(L)'
;MLDTCTLVVDVGGEFNREKHRYDHHQKTFSETLNSLDSKKKWVTKLSSAGLVYCFFGREVIATVLGVKPDNKLVEKVFDKVYENFIEEIDAIDNGILTHDGEPRYSISTNLSSRVAHLAPTWQDPNPDFDSAFVKAMDLTKTEFLDRVNYYGKVWWGARDIVNSALQARCRERLINKLLVRHCTLSSVAGPGYKV
;
A
#
# COMPACT_ATOMS: atom_id res chain seq x y z
N MET A 1 25.03 -3.74 -23.64
CA MET A 1 25.28 -3.94 -22.19
C MET A 1 23.99 -4.26 -21.42
N LEU A 2 22.86 -3.57 -21.66
CA LEU A 2 21.59 -3.89 -20.98
C LEU A 2 21.00 -5.25 -21.35
N ASP A 3 21.25 -5.72 -22.57
CA ASP A 3 20.71 -7.00 -23.07
C ASP A 3 21.21 -8.23 -22.32
N THR A 4 22.35 -8.12 -21.66
CA THR A 4 22.93 -9.21 -20.85
C THR A 4 22.45 -9.20 -19.39
N CYS A 5 21.73 -8.17 -18.98
CA CYS A 5 21.23 -8.06 -17.60
C CYS A 5 19.96 -8.90 -17.43
N THR A 6 19.90 -9.65 -16.34
CA THR A 6 18.71 -10.44 -15.97
C THR A 6 17.50 -9.54 -15.67
N LEU A 7 17.74 -8.41 -15.00
CA LEU A 7 16.72 -7.43 -14.60
C LEU A 7 17.24 -6.02 -14.90
N VAL A 8 16.42 -5.18 -15.51
CA VAL A 8 16.71 -3.76 -15.74
C VAL A 8 15.56 -2.93 -15.23
N VAL A 9 15.88 -1.93 -14.42
CA VAL A 9 14.90 -1.04 -13.77
C VAL A 9 15.30 0.40 -14.01
N ASP A 10 14.33 1.24 -14.36
CA ASP A 10 14.44 2.71 -14.46
C ASP A 10 15.36 3.23 -15.56
N VAL A 11 15.81 2.36 -16.44
CA VAL A 11 16.66 2.69 -17.58
C VAL A 11 16.36 1.78 -18.78
N GLY A 12 16.72 2.24 -19.97
CA GLY A 12 16.62 1.43 -21.19
C GLY A 12 15.41 1.74 -22.06
N GLY A 13 14.44 2.53 -21.58
CA GLY A 13 13.29 2.97 -22.37
C GLY A 13 12.34 1.84 -22.77
N GLU A 14 12.29 0.72 -22.03
CA GLU A 14 11.43 -0.44 -22.33
C GLU A 14 10.69 -0.91 -21.09
N PHE A 15 9.36 -1.09 -21.22
CA PHE A 15 8.57 -1.89 -20.30
C PHE A 15 8.23 -3.21 -20.97
N ASN A 16 8.80 -4.30 -20.45
CA ASN A 16 8.57 -5.65 -20.93
C ASN A 16 8.73 -6.66 -19.78
N ARG A 17 7.61 -7.20 -19.32
CA ARG A 17 7.57 -8.13 -18.21
C ARG A 17 8.35 -9.42 -18.50
N GLU A 18 8.25 -9.95 -19.70
CA GLU A 18 8.87 -11.24 -20.07
C GLU A 18 10.40 -11.15 -20.09
N LYS A 19 10.93 -9.97 -20.44
CA LYS A 19 12.36 -9.69 -20.44
C LYS A 19 12.87 -9.08 -19.14
N HIS A 20 11.99 -8.90 -18.13
CA HIS A 20 12.29 -8.18 -16.89
C HIS A 20 12.87 -6.78 -17.13
N ARG A 21 12.21 -6.00 -17.97
CA ARG A 21 12.49 -4.60 -18.25
C ARG A 21 11.38 -3.74 -17.65
N TYR A 22 11.70 -2.92 -16.68
CA TYR A 22 10.76 -2.13 -15.89
C TYR A 22 11.15 -0.67 -15.91
N ASP A 23 10.98 -0.04 -17.07
CA ASP A 23 11.20 1.39 -17.26
C ASP A 23 9.86 2.04 -17.64
N HIS A 24 9.60 3.26 -17.14
CA HIS A 24 8.36 3.99 -17.34
C HIS A 24 8.53 5.28 -18.17
N HIS A 25 9.76 5.58 -18.63
CA HIS A 25 10.09 6.84 -19.30
C HIS A 25 9.59 6.95 -20.75
N GLN A 26 9.03 5.89 -21.35
CA GLN A 26 8.48 5.95 -22.70
C GLN A 26 7.30 6.92 -22.76
N LYS A 27 7.23 7.76 -23.79
CA LYS A 27 6.12 8.72 -24.00
C LYS A 27 4.74 8.04 -24.07
N THR A 28 4.69 6.80 -24.49
CA THR A 28 3.48 5.99 -24.62
C THR A 28 3.13 5.23 -23.35
N PHE A 29 4.00 5.22 -22.34
CA PHE A 29 3.75 4.49 -21.11
C PHE A 29 2.69 5.19 -20.27
N SER A 30 1.63 4.46 -19.95
CA SER A 30 0.48 4.95 -19.17
C SER A 30 -0.06 3.90 -18.19
N GLU A 31 0.73 2.87 -17.91
CA GLU A 31 0.28 1.79 -17.04
C GLU A 31 0.05 2.28 -15.61
N THR A 32 -0.99 1.73 -15.01
CA THR A 32 -1.42 1.96 -13.63
C THR A 32 -1.56 0.62 -12.92
N LEU A 33 -1.68 0.63 -11.61
CA LEU A 33 -1.93 -0.63 -10.91
C LEU A 33 -3.27 -1.26 -11.33
N ASN A 34 -4.28 -0.45 -11.63
CA ASN A 34 -5.58 -0.91 -12.16
C ASN A 34 -5.47 -1.50 -13.57
N SER A 35 -4.65 -0.92 -14.47
CA SER A 35 -4.51 -1.45 -15.83
C SER A 35 -3.81 -2.81 -15.86
N LEU A 36 -2.85 -3.03 -14.96
CA LEU A 36 -2.11 -4.29 -14.84
C LEU A 36 -2.83 -5.36 -14.00
N ASP A 37 -3.67 -4.94 -13.05
CA ASP A 37 -4.51 -5.81 -12.22
C ASP A 37 -5.88 -5.14 -12.01
N SER A 38 -6.87 -5.54 -12.80
CA SER A 38 -8.22 -4.95 -12.80
C SER A 38 -8.98 -5.08 -11.47
N LYS A 39 -8.46 -5.86 -10.51
CA LYS A 39 -9.00 -5.93 -9.14
C LYS A 39 -8.55 -4.75 -8.27
N LYS A 40 -7.61 -3.95 -8.75
CA LYS A 40 -7.08 -2.78 -8.06
C LYS A 40 -7.81 -1.51 -8.48
N LYS A 41 -7.88 -0.54 -7.56
CA LYS A 41 -8.62 0.71 -7.77
C LYS A 41 -7.73 1.89 -8.20
N TRP A 42 -6.42 1.76 -8.03
CA TRP A 42 -5.47 2.87 -8.19
C TRP A 42 -5.14 3.11 -9.66
N VAL A 43 -5.30 4.36 -10.05
CA VAL A 43 -5.12 4.86 -11.42
C VAL A 43 -3.95 5.83 -11.55
N THR A 44 -3.15 5.97 -10.51
CA THR A 44 -1.89 6.70 -10.55
C THR A 44 -0.95 6.02 -11.52
N LYS A 45 -0.34 6.79 -12.44
CA LYS A 45 0.65 6.27 -13.38
C LYS A 45 1.83 5.68 -12.60
N LEU A 46 2.21 4.45 -12.92
CA LEU A 46 3.29 3.76 -12.24
C LEU A 46 4.65 4.36 -12.60
N SER A 47 5.52 4.44 -11.62
CA SER A 47 6.97 4.58 -11.79
C SER A 47 7.62 3.22 -11.97
N SER A 48 8.92 3.18 -12.22
CA SER A 48 9.67 1.93 -12.24
C SER A 48 9.62 1.21 -10.90
N ALA A 49 9.59 1.93 -9.77
CA ALA A 49 9.39 1.36 -8.45
C ALA A 49 8.00 0.72 -8.31
N GLY A 50 6.95 1.39 -8.77
CA GLY A 50 5.60 0.85 -8.80
C GLY A 50 5.47 -0.39 -9.69
N LEU A 51 6.14 -0.42 -10.83
CA LEU A 51 6.22 -1.62 -11.69
C LEU A 51 6.86 -2.80 -10.96
N VAL A 52 8.02 -2.60 -10.35
CA VAL A 52 8.68 -3.66 -9.57
C VAL A 52 7.78 -4.12 -8.42
N TYR A 53 7.14 -3.21 -7.73
CA TYR A 53 6.19 -3.55 -6.67
C TYR A 53 4.99 -4.36 -7.19
N CYS A 54 4.42 -3.98 -8.32
CA CYS A 54 3.28 -4.68 -8.92
C CYS A 54 3.59 -6.16 -9.17
N PHE A 55 4.78 -6.48 -9.67
CA PHE A 55 5.14 -7.83 -10.07
C PHE A 55 5.80 -8.67 -8.97
N PHE A 56 6.56 -8.06 -8.07
CA PHE A 56 7.33 -8.77 -7.05
C PHE A 56 6.86 -8.49 -5.61
N GLY A 57 6.06 -7.46 -5.39
CA GLY A 57 5.67 -7.00 -4.05
C GLY A 57 4.99 -8.09 -3.21
N ARG A 58 4.14 -8.94 -3.82
CA ARG A 58 3.46 -10.01 -3.11
C ARG A 58 4.42 -11.08 -2.57
N GLU A 59 5.42 -11.47 -3.38
CA GLU A 59 6.43 -12.44 -2.98
C GLU A 59 7.33 -11.90 -1.87
N VAL A 60 7.74 -10.63 -2.00
CA VAL A 60 8.54 -9.95 -0.99
C VAL A 60 7.78 -9.84 0.33
N ILE A 61 6.51 -9.41 0.30
CA ILE A 61 5.65 -9.31 1.48
C ILE A 61 5.48 -10.69 2.14
N ALA A 62 5.21 -11.72 1.36
CA ALA A 62 5.07 -13.09 1.87
C ALA A 62 6.34 -13.56 2.58
N THR A 63 7.50 -13.30 1.97
CA THR A 63 8.82 -13.63 2.53
C THR A 63 9.08 -12.88 3.84
N VAL A 64 8.84 -11.57 3.87
CA VAL A 64 9.03 -10.72 5.07
C VAL A 64 8.14 -11.15 6.23
N LEU A 65 6.90 -11.55 5.94
CA LEU A 65 5.93 -11.96 6.95
C LEU A 65 6.03 -13.46 7.30
N GLY A 66 6.84 -14.24 6.58
CA GLY A 66 6.98 -15.68 6.80
C GLY A 66 5.70 -16.46 6.49
N VAL A 67 4.93 -16.04 5.49
CA VAL A 67 3.68 -16.67 5.08
C VAL A 67 3.72 -17.11 3.62
N LYS A 68 2.77 -17.95 3.19
CA LYS A 68 2.67 -18.32 1.77
C LYS A 68 2.15 -17.15 0.93
N PRO A 69 2.57 -17.02 -0.35
CA PRO A 69 2.14 -15.93 -1.24
C PRO A 69 0.61 -15.85 -1.47
N ASP A 70 -0.09 -16.97 -1.40
CA ASP A 70 -1.54 -17.08 -1.56
C ASP A 70 -2.35 -16.73 -0.28
N ASN A 71 -1.67 -16.39 0.81
CA ASN A 71 -2.32 -15.99 2.04
C ASN A 71 -3.07 -14.66 1.85
N LYS A 72 -4.33 -14.61 2.31
CA LYS A 72 -5.17 -13.39 2.25
C LYS A 72 -4.52 -12.17 2.92
N LEU A 73 -3.66 -12.38 3.90
CA LEU A 73 -2.87 -11.32 4.54
C LEU A 73 -1.99 -10.61 3.53
N VAL A 74 -1.29 -11.35 2.65
CA VAL A 74 -0.37 -10.79 1.65
C VAL A 74 -1.09 -9.79 0.76
N GLU A 75 -2.27 -10.13 0.25
CA GLU A 75 -3.05 -9.25 -0.62
C GLU A 75 -3.50 -7.98 0.11
N LYS A 76 -3.89 -8.09 1.37
CA LYS A 76 -4.29 -6.93 2.18
C LYS A 76 -3.13 -6.03 2.56
N VAL A 77 -1.97 -6.61 2.86
CA VAL A 77 -0.75 -5.84 3.12
C VAL A 77 -0.26 -5.19 1.83
N PHE A 78 -0.32 -5.89 0.71
CA PHE A 78 -0.01 -5.34 -0.61
C PHE A 78 -0.84 -4.08 -0.90
N ASP A 79 -2.16 -4.15 -0.71
CA ASP A 79 -3.03 -2.99 -0.91
C ASP A 79 -2.66 -1.82 0.02
N LYS A 80 -2.39 -2.11 1.29
CA LYS A 80 -2.07 -1.08 2.28
C LYS A 80 -0.69 -0.44 2.09
N VAL A 81 0.30 -1.23 1.68
CA VAL A 81 1.64 -0.70 1.37
C VAL A 81 1.60 0.10 0.08
N TYR A 82 0.84 -0.33 -0.94
CA TYR A 82 0.66 0.49 -2.14
C TYR A 82 0.02 1.83 -1.79
N GLU A 83 -1.15 1.82 -1.16
CA GLU A 83 -1.95 3.00 -0.82
C GLU A 83 -1.20 4.03 0.05
N ASN A 84 -0.32 3.58 0.94
CA ASN A 84 0.28 4.44 1.95
C ASN A 84 1.81 4.59 1.82
N PHE A 85 2.38 4.10 0.72
CA PHE A 85 3.82 4.19 0.51
C PHE A 85 4.21 4.24 -0.97
N ILE A 86 3.81 3.24 -1.80
CA ILE A 86 4.28 3.16 -3.19
C ILE A 86 3.58 4.19 -4.08
N GLU A 87 2.28 4.44 -3.89
CA GLU A 87 1.52 5.39 -4.71
C GLU A 87 2.08 6.82 -4.62
N GLU A 88 2.58 7.23 -3.44
CA GLU A 88 3.26 8.51 -3.27
C GLU A 88 4.55 8.58 -4.11
N ILE A 89 5.33 7.49 -4.14
CA ILE A 89 6.56 7.40 -4.93
C ILE A 89 6.22 7.49 -6.42
N ASP A 90 5.21 6.73 -6.88
CA ASP A 90 4.73 6.77 -8.26
C ASP A 90 4.29 8.18 -8.66
N ALA A 91 3.53 8.86 -7.80
CA ALA A 91 3.04 10.20 -8.06
C ALA A 91 4.18 11.24 -8.16
N ILE A 92 5.10 11.23 -7.21
CA ILE A 92 6.23 12.17 -7.19
C ILE A 92 7.12 11.98 -8.41
N ASP A 93 7.43 10.74 -8.76
CA ASP A 93 8.30 10.40 -9.87
C ASP A 93 7.70 10.78 -11.24
N ASN A 94 6.38 10.73 -11.35
CA ASN A 94 5.64 11.17 -12.54
C ASN A 94 5.24 12.65 -12.51
N GLY A 95 5.63 13.42 -11.50
CA GLY A 95 5.31 14.85 -11.39
C GLY A 95 3.82 15.12 -11.12
N ILE A 96 3.10 14.16 -10.54
CA ILE A 96 1.68 14.29 -10.19
C ILE A 96 1.57 15.02 -8.85
N LEU A 97 0.82 16.11 -8.85
CA LEU A 97 0.59 16.91 -7.64
C LEU A 97 -0.46 16.27 -6.73
N THR A 98 -0.33 16.49 -5.43
CA THR A 98 -1.30 16.00 -4.42
C THR A 98 -2.64 16.75 -4.45
N HIS A 99 -2.69 17.91 -5.10
CA HIS A 99 -3.88 18.78 -5.18
C HIS A 99 -3.76 19.74 -6.35
N ASP A 100 -4.87 20.32 -6.76
CA ASP A 100 -4.90 21.38 -7.75
C ASP A 100 -4.52 22.73 -7.12
N GLY A 101 -3.73 23.53 -7.84
CA GLY A 101 -3.32 24.88 -7.43
C GLY A 101 -2.05 24.92 -6.57
N GLU A 102 -1.79 26.08 -5.96
CA GLU A 102 -0.59 26.29 -5.16
C GLU A 102 -0.68 25.65 -3.77
N PRO A 103 0.35 24.93 -3.32
CA PRO A 103 0.37 24.32 -2.00
C PRO A 103 0.43 25.41 -0.91
N ARG A 104 -0.30 25.20 0.20
CA ARG A 104 -0.25 26.12 1.36
C ARG A 104 1.09 26.08 2.10
N TYR A 105 1.83 25.00 1.97
CA TYR A 105 3.17 24.80 2.54
C TYR A 105 3.92 23.75 1.72
N SER A 106 5.25 23.77 1.79
CA SER A 106 6.09 22.78 1.12
C SER A 106 6.33 21.58 2.02
N ILE A 107 6.37 20.37 1.43
CA ILE A 107 6.75 19.13 2.10
C ILE A 107 8.15 18.76 1.61
N SER A 108 9.11 18.75 2.55
CA SER A 108 10.53 18.45 2.27
C SER A 108 11.05 17.25 3.08
N THR A 109 10.15 16.51 3.72
CA THR A 109 10.49 15.39 4.61
C THR A 109 9.95 14.05 4.11
N ASN A 110 9.31 14.00 2.93
CA ASN A 110 8.90 12.77 2.28
C ASN A 110 10.12 11.91 1.89
N LEU A 111 9.89 10.67 1.55
CA LEU A 111 10.97 9.73 1.25
C LEU A 111 11.87 10.23 0.10
N SER A 112 11.28 10.72 -0.99
CA SER A 112 12.03 11.23 -2.15
C SER A 112 12.95 12.39 -1.76
N SER A 113 12.48 13.35 -0.95
CA SER A 113 13.32 14.44 -0.44
C SER A 113 14.43 13.95 0.47
N ARG A 114 14.15 12.98 1.34
CA ARG A 114 15.15 12.38 2.24
C ARG A 114 16.22 11.63 1.47
N VAL A 115 15.86 10.91 0.42
CA VAL A 115 16.79 10.24 -0.50
C VAL A 115 17.64 11.28 -1.24
N ALA A 116 17.03 12.34 -1.77
CA ALA A 116 17.76 13.39 -2.44
C ALA A 116 18.83 14.07 -1.56
N HIS A 117 18.55 14.23 -0.26
CA HIS A 117 19.53 14.80 0.69
C HIS A 117 20.73 13.88 0.98
N LEU A 118 20.72 12.62 0.58
CA LEU A 118 21.87 11.72 0.71
C LEU A 118 22.88 11.88 -0.44
N ALA A 119 22.47 12.50 -1.54
CA ALA A 119 23.36 12.72 -2.67
C ALA A 119 24.50 13.68 -2.29
N PRO A 120 25.73 13.47 -2.78
CA PRO A 120 26.82 14.41 -2.63
C PRO A 120 26.45 15.78 -3.18
N THR A 121 26.95 16.83 -2.53
CA THR A 121 26.71 18.20 -2.96
C THR A 121 27.74 18.65 -3.98
N TRP A 122 27.46 19.74 -4.70
CA TRP A 122 28.41 20.34 -5.64
C TRP A 122 29.69 20.86 -4.98
N GLN A 123 29.71 21.02 -3.64
CA GLN A 123 30.86 21.47 -2.86
C GLN A 123 31.76 20.29 -2.43
N ASP A 124 31.34 19.06 -2.59
CA ASP A 124 32.15 17.90 -2.23
C ASP A 124 33.35 17.77 -3.19
N PRO A 125 34.57 17.83 -2.69
CA PRO A 125 35.78 17.75 -3.54
C PRO A 125 35.97 16.34 -4.14
N ASN A 126 35.44 15.31 -3.47
CA ASN A 126 35.49 13.89 -3.90
C ASN A 126 34.11 13.27 -3.70
N PRO A 127 33.14 13.50 -4.59
CA PRO A 127 31.78 13.01 -4.43
C PRO A 127 31.74 11.50 -4.58
N ASP A 128 31.25 10.80 -3.55
CA ASP A 128 31.06 9.34 -3.52
C ASP A 128 29.59 9.01 -3.74
N PHE A 129 29.18 8.91 -4.99
CA PHE A 129 27.81 8.58 -5.39
C PHE A 129 27.44 7.15 -5.07
N ASP A 130 28.38 6.22 -5.11
CA ASP A 130 28.12 4.79 -4.84
C ASP A 130 27.76 4.58 -3.37
N SER A 131 28.53 5.15 -2.45
CA SER A 131 28.19 5.09 -1.02
C SER A 131 26.87 5.83 -0.70
N ALA A 132 26.59 6.96 -1.37
CA ALA A 132 25.33 7.67 -1.21
C ALA A 132 24.15 6.83 -1.68
N PHE A 133 24.30 6.14 -2.81
CA PHE A 133 23.27 5.25 -3.34
C PHE A 133 23.00 4.05 -2.40
N VAL A 134 24.04 3.45 -1.82
CA VAL A 134 23.86 2.38 -0.82
C VAL A 134 23.08 2.87 0.40
N LYS A 135 23.40 4.09 0.90
CA LYS A 135 22.62 4.70 2.00
C LYS A 135 21.16 4.95 1.62
N ALA A 136 20.89 5.39 0.40
CA ALA A 136 19.54 5.57 -0.11
C ALA A 136 18.76 4.26 -0.22
N MET A 137 19.41 3.19 -0.68
CA MET A 137 18.85 1.84 -0.68
C MET A 137 18.50 1.35 0.73
N ASP A 138 19.38 1.56 1.71
CA ASP A 138 19.13 1.16 3.09
C ASP A 138 17.99 1.96 3.73
N LEU A 139 17.90 3.25 3.45
CA LEU A 139 16.79 4.09 3.89
C LEU A 139 15.46 3.58 3.31
N THR A 140 15.37 3.41 2.01
CA THR A 140 14.13 2.97 1.33
C THR A 140 13.73 1.56 1.74
N LYS A 141 14.69 0.66 1.89
CA LYS A 141 14.48 -0.69 2.39
C LYS A 141 13.89 -0.68 3.80
N THR A 142 14.44 0.12 4.70
CA THR A 142 13.97 0.22 6.09
C THR A 142 12.54 0.71 6.13
N GLU A 143 12.21 1.81 5.44
CA GLU A 143 10.86 2.35 5.36
C GLU A 143 9.86 1.33 4.78
N PHE A 144 10.24 0.62 3.72
CA PHE A 144 9.40 -0.42 3.13
C PHE A 144 9.13 -1.57 4.12
N LEU A 145 10.17 -2.09 4.77
CA LEU A 145 10.04 -3.18 5.74
C LEU A 145 9.19 -2.77 6.95
N ASP A 146 9.33 -1.54 7.43
CA ASP A 146 8.52 -1.00 8.51
C ASP A 146 7.05 -0.95 8.14
N ARG A 147 6.71 -0.52 6.91
CA ARG A 147 5.32 -0.53 6.40
C ARG A 147 4.76 -1.95 6.31
N VAL A 148 5.53 -2.90 5.73
CA VAL A 148 5.12 -4.30 5.64
C VAL A 148 4.88 -4.91 7.03
N ASN A 149 5.79 -4.70 7.97
CA ASN A 149 5.66 -5.21 9.34
C ASN A 149 4.50 -4.56 10.08
N TYR A 150 4.33 -3.24 9.95
CA TYR A 150 3.21 -2.53 10.58
C TYR A 150 1.86 -3.07 10.08
N TYR A 151 1.66 -3.13 8.76
CA TYR A 151 0.40 -3.62 8.22
C TYR A 151 0.19 -5.12 8.42
N GLY A 152 1.26 -5.90 8.37
CA GLY A 152 1.20 -7.35 8.53
C GLY A 152 1.01 -7.82 9.97
N LYS A 153 1.62 -7.14 10.93
CA LYS A 153 1.63 -7.58 12.33
C LYS A 153 0.73 -6.74 13.24
N VAL A 154 0.78 -5.40 13.10
CA VAL A 154 0.05 -4.50 14.00
C VAL A 154 -1.37 -4.27 13.48
N TRP A 155 -1.49 -3.72 12.29
CA TRP A 155 -2.79 -3.38 11.71
C TRP A 155 -3.66 -4.62 11.48
N TRP A 156 -3.10 -5.68 10.90
CA TRP A 156 -3.86 -6.92 10.69
C TRP A 156 -4.25 -7.60 11.99
N GLY A 157 -3.37 -7.60 13.00
CA GLY A 157 -3.65 -8.16 14.32
C GLY A 157 -4.83 -7.47 15.04
N ALA A 158 -5.02 -6.17 14.83
CA ALA A 158 -6.14 -5.44 15.38
C ALA A 158 -7.51 -5.84 14.79
N ARG A 159 -7.52 -6.47 13.62
CA ARG A 159 -8.74 -6.89 12.92
C ARG A 159 -9.61 -7.85 13.75
N ASP A 160 -9.00 -8.78 14.45
CA ASP A 160 -9.73 -9.77 15.22
C ASP A 160 -10.39 -9.12 16.46
N ILE A 161 -9.75 -8.12 17.05
CA ILE A 161 -10.33 -7.31 18.14
C ILE A 161 -11.56 -6.56 17.62
N VAL A 162 -11.44 -5.88 16.48
CA VAL A 162 -12.55 -5.15 15.86
C VAL A 162 -13.70 -6.09 15.47
N ASN A 163 -13.40 -7.23 14.86
CA ASN A 163 -14.41 -8.21 14.48
C ASN A 163 -15.16 -8.77 15.70
N SER A 164 -14.43 -9.06 16.79
CA SER A 164 -15.03 -9.52 18.04
C SER A 164 -15.96 -8.47 18.64
N ALA A 165 -15.54 -7.21 18.65
CA ALA A 165 -16.36 -6.11 19.14
C ALA A 165 -17.62 -5.89 18.28
N LEU A 166 -17.50 -6.00 16.96
CA LEU A 166 -18.65 -5.92 16.05
C LEU A 166 -19.64 -7.05 16.26
N GLN A 167 -19.16 -8.28 16.44
CA GLN A 167 -20.01 -9.44 16.74
C GLN A 167 -20.73 -9.29 18.09
N ALA A 168 -20.05 -8.81 19.13
CA ALA A 168 -20.68 -8.54 20.42
C ALA A 168 -21.81 -7.50 20.29
N ARG A 169 -21.55 -6.38 19.60
CA ARG A 169 -22.55 -5.34 19.31
C ARG A 169 -23.75 -5.87 18.51
N CYS A 170 -23.53 -6.74 17.55
CA CYS A 170 -24.61 -7.37 16.78
C CYS A 170 -25.46 -8.30 17.67
N ARG A 171 -24.85 -9.06 18.59
CA ARG A 171 -25.55 -9.92 19.55
C ARG A 171 -26.42 -9.09 20.49
N GLU A 172 -25.90 -8.03 21.08
CA GLU A 172 -26.67 -7.13 21.95
C GLU A 172 -27.88 -6.52 21.23
N ARG A 173 -27.70 -6.05 20.00
CA ARG A 173 -28.81 -5.52 19.19
C ARG A 173 -29.89 -6.57 18.90
N LEU A 174 -29.51 -7.82 18.64
CA LEU A 174 -30.44 -8.92 18.42
C LEU A 174 -31.20 -9.27 19.70
N ILE A 175 -30.49 -9.38 20.84
CA ILE A 175 -31.09 -9.64 22.14
C ILE A 175 -32.07 -8.55 22.51
N ASN A 176 -31.71 -7.26 22.38
CA ASN A 176 -32.58 -6.15 22.65
C ASN A 176 -33.81 -6.11 21.74
N LYS A 177 -33.68 -6.44 20.44
CA LYS A 177 -34.83 -6.58 19.53
C LYS A 177 -35.76 -7.73 19.92
N LEU A 178 -35.23 -8.85 20.38
CA LEU A 178 -36.01 -9.99 20.83
C LEU A 178 -36.73 -9.70 22.14
N LEU A 179 -36.05 -9.04 23.11
CA LEU A 179 -36.66 -8.62 24.38
C LEU A 179 -37.79 -7.62 24.15
N VAL A 180 -37.60 -6.61 23.31
CA VAL A 180 -38.65 -5.64 22.97
C VAL A 180 -39.86 -6.32 22.32
N ARG A 181 -39.64 -7.27 21.41
CA ARG A 181 -40.74 -8.06 20.83
C ARG A 181 -41.45 -8.93 21.83
N HIS A 182 -40.74 -9.49 22.81
CA HIS A 182 -41.34 -10.33 23.84
C HIS A 182 -42.17 -9.48 24.81
N CYS A 183 -41.68 -8.31 25.22
CA CYS A 183 -42.45 -7.37 26.03
C CYS A 183 -43.71 -6.83 25.34
N THR A 184 -43.64 -6.56 24.02
CA THR A 184 -44.83 -6.12 23.26
C THR A 184 -45.85 -7.24 23.06
N LEU A 185 -45.44 -8.51 22.92
CA LEU A 185 -46.37 -9.63 22.86
C LEU A 185 -47.00 -9.98 24.21
N SER A 186 -46.30 -9.76 25.31
CA SER A 186 -46.83 -9.98 26.66
C SER A 186 -47.84 -8.89 27.12
N SER A 187 -47.74 -7.69 26.51
CA SER A 187 -48.69 -6.59 26.82
C SER A 187 -50.00 -6.67 26.03
N VAL A 188 -50.09 -7.55 25.01
CA VAL A 188 -51.31 -7.75 24.21
C VAL A 188 -52.20 -8.89 24.74
N ALA A 189 -51.66 -9.73 25.65
CA ALA A 189 -52.45 -10.77 26.37
C ALA A 189 -53.01 -10.17 27.69
N GLY A 190 -53.94 -9.25 27.57
CA GLY A 190 -54.74 -8.77 28.72
C GLY A 190 -55.68 -9.87 29.19
N PRO A 191 -56.03 -9.88 30.52
CA PRO A 191 -56.87 -10.92 31.09
C PRO A 191 -58.29 -10.83 30.51
N GLY A 192 -58.69 -11.92 29.85
CA GLY A 192 -60.08 -12.09 29.45
C GLY A 192 -61.02 -12.06 30.65
N TYR A 193 -61.86 -11.05 30.71
CA TYR A 193 -63.00 -11.03 31.60
C TYR A 193 -63.97 -12.13 31.16
N LYS A 194 -64.23 -13.12 32.03
CA LYS A 194 -65.38 -14.00 31.98
C LYS A 194 -66.54 -13.24 32.63
N VAL A 195 -67.65 -13.11 31.89
CA VAL A 195 -69.01 -12.93 32.41
C VAL A 195 -69.73 -14.22 32.22
#